data_e079ddde0ee0a5dcc9de2d908861299d
#
_entry.id   e079ddde0ee0a5dcc9de2d908861299d
#
_cell.length_a   1.000
_cell.length_b   1.000
_cell.length_c   1.000
_cell.angle_alpha   90.00
_cell.angle_beta   90.00
_cell.angle_gamma   90.00
#
_symmetry.space_group_name_H-M   'P 1'
#
loop_
_entity.id
_entity.type
_entity.pdbx_description
1 polymer ?
#
loop_
_entity_poly.entity_id
_entity_poly.type
_entity_poly.pdbx_seq_one_letter_code
_entity_poly.pdbx_strand_id
1 'polypeptide(L)'
;MKYIVYTHTDYLDIINVHSNNLKFSENILLINNNDYEIDYIYEKFSKVIFYDDDKSYAEKLIQCISNIDDEYFILVHDMDILIDLDKNKMDEIINYVISKDIHRLYLHHFPHLISSRSEIIDLNSFEKVTDSNIPDDIFYRINTPNDISSGYGVNPSICKKSAMLDIWSKFSYKTYRNIENIDVGTYCIQNYNFYMCMSKNPINVGHYSVMNFFKFIHITHGGQLLTADKEGMNEDVREHYIKKILNKYEFKR
;
A
#
# COMPACT_ATOMS: atom_id res chain seq x y z
N MET A 1 -0.52 -6.25 14.70
CA MET A 1 -1.23 -5.70 13.49
C MET A 1 -0.99 -6.62 12.32
N LYS A 2 -2.02 -6.93 11.56
CA LYS A 2 -1.99 -7.83 10.41
C LYS A 2 -1.50 -7.11 9.17
N TYR A 3 -0.64 -7.79 8.41
CA TYR A 3 -0.15 -7.35 7.10
C TYR A 3 -0.90 -8.10 6.02
N ILE A 4 -1.62 -7.41 5.17
CA ILE A 4 -2.57 -7.97 4.22
C ILE A 4 -2.09 -7.67 2.80
N VAL A 5 -1.93 -8.72 2.01
CA VAL A 5 -1.59 -8.64 0.58
C VAL A 5 -2.83 -8.98 -0.23
N TYR A 6 -3.31 -8.01 -1.02
CA TYR A 6 -4.38 -8.23 -2.00
C TYR A 6 -3.78 -8.54 -3.36
N THR A 7 -4.21 -9.63 -3.99
CA THR A 7 -3.64 -10.13 -5.23
C THR A 7 -4.66 -10.93 -6.06
N HIS A 8 -4.23 -11.38 -7.23
CA HIS A 8 -4.96 -12.28 -8.11
C HIS A 8 -4.04 -13.41 -8.58
N THR A 9 -4.59 -14.57 -8.87
CA THR A 9 -3.81 -15.75 -9.34
C THR A 9 -3.08 -15.53 -10.65
N ASP A 10 -3.46 -14.55 -11.45
CA ASP A 10 -2.66 -14.13 -12.63
C ASP A 10 -1.26 -13.59 -12.24
N TYR A 11 -1.03 -13.31 -10.96
CA TYR A 11 0.21 -12.72 -10.41
C TYR A 11 0.98 -13.69 -9.50
N LEU A 12 0.87 -15.02 -9.74
CA LEU A 12 1.54 -16.04 -8.91
C LEU A 12 3.06 -15.85 -8.80
N ASP A 13 3.69 -15.39 -9.88
CA ASP A 13 5.11 -15.03 -9.90
C ASP A 13 5.43 -13.92 -8.89
N ILE A 14 4.60 -12.89 -8.81
CA ILE A 14 4.74 -11.79 -7.85
C ILE A 14 4.42 -12.25 -6.42
N ILE A 15 3.36 -13.03 -6.24
CA ILE A 15 2.97 -13.57 -4.93
C ILE A 15 4.09 -14.43 -4.34
N ASN A 16 4.80 -15.20 -5.17
CA ASN A 16 5.96 -15.97 -4.73
C ASN A 16 7.06 -15.05 -4.18
N VAL A 17 7.29 -13.88 -4.77
CA VAL A 17 8.22 -12.89 -4.22
C VAL A 17 7.74 -12.36 -2.89
N HIS A 18 6.44 -11.98 -2.78
CA HIS A 18 5.85 -11.56 -1.50
C HIS A 18 6.05 -12.58 -0.40
N SER A 19 5.70 -13.85 -0.67
CA SER A 19 5.77 -14.94 0.30
C SER A 19 7.17 -15.16 0.87
N ASN A 20 8.21 -14.80 0.13
CA ASN A 20 9.61 -14.90 0.56
C ASN A 20 10.15 -13.61 1.23
N ASN A 21 9.36 -12.55 1.29
CA ASN A 21 9.75 -11.25 1.85
C ASN A 21 8.82 -10.78 2.99
N LEU A 22 8.02 -11.67 3.56
CA LEU A 22 7.15 -11.36 4.69
C LEU A 22 7.97 -10.96 5.92
N LYS A 23 7.60 -9.85 6.57
CA LYS A 23 8.32 -9.25 7.71
C LYS A 23 7.47 -9.17 8.98
N PHE A 24 6.16 -9.31 8.86
CA PHE A 24 5.24 -9.29 9.98
C PHE A 24 4.99 -10.68 10.53
N SER A 25 4.56 -10.78 11.79
CA SER A 25 4.23 -12.06 12.42
C SER A 25 2.90 -12.65 11.90
N GLU A 26 1.97 -11.77 11.52
CA GLU A 26 0.69 -12.16 10.96
C GLU A 26 0.52 -11.57 9.57
N ASN A 27 0.59 -12.46 8.57
CA ASN A 27 0.49 -12.11 7.16
C ASN A 27 -0.73 -12.80 6.56
N ILE A 28 -1.60 -12.04 5.93
CA ILE A 28 -2.84 -12.54 5.33
C ILE A 28 -2.77 -12.33 3.82
N LEU A 29 -3.12 -13.34 3.07
CA LEU A 29 -3.28 -13.28 1.62
C LEU A 29 -4.76 -13.18 1.26
N LEU A 30 -5.13 -12.18 0.47
CA LEU A 30 -6.44 -12.08 -0.16
C LEU A 30 -6.26 -12.38 -1.65
N ILE A 31 -6.90 -13.46 -2.11
CA ILE A 31 -6.72 -13.95 -3.48
C ILE A 31 -8.03 -14.52 -4.02
N ASN A 32 -8.22 -14.48 -5.33
CA ASN A 32 -9.37 -15.15 -5.94
C ASN A 32 -9.30 -16.68 -5.78
N ASN A 33 -10.46 -17.28 -5.65
CA ASN A 33 -10.55 -18.74 -5.60
C ASN A 33 -10.30 -19.30 -7.00
N ASN A 34 -9.32 -20.19 -7.11
CA ASN A 34 -9.10 -20.99 -8.31
C ASN A 34 -8.46 -22.34 -7.98
N ASP A 35 -8.47 -23.24 -8.95
CA ASP A 35 -8.03 -24.63 -8.82
C ASP A 35 -6.50 -24.82 -8.98
N TYR A 36 -5.67 -23.79 -8.81
CA TYR A 36 -4.23 -23.93 -8.88
C TYR A 36 -3.67 -24.56 -7.58
N GLU A 37 -2.85 -25.58 -7.75
CA GLU A 37 -2.06 -26.17 -6.66
C GLU A 37 -0.90 -25.25 -6.29
N ILE A 38 -1.15 -24.29 -5.39
CA ILE A 38 -0.14 -23.32 -4.89
C ILE A 38 -0.01 -23.35 -3.36
N ASP A 39 -0.27 -24.49 -2.78
CA ASP A 39 -0.21 -24.69 -1.32
C ASP A 39 1.11 -24.23 -0.72
N TYR A 40 2.23 -24.44 -1.42
CA TYR A 40 3.56 -24.01 -0.98
C TYR A 40 3.69 -22.47 -0.80
N ILE A 41 2.87 -21.68 -1.48
CA ILE A 41 2.76 -20.23 -1.28
C ILE A 41 1.86 -19.94 -0.08
N TYR A 42 0.72 -20.64 0.00
CA TYR A 42 -0.27 -20.42 1.04
C TYR A 42 0.27 -20.72 2.44
N GLU A 43 1.09 -21.77 2.59
CA GLU A 43 1.73 -22.17 3.84
C GLU A 43 2.61 -21.07 4.48
N LYS A 44 3.06 -20.09 3.68
CA LYS A 44 3.87 -18.96 4.17
C LYS A 44 3.03 -17.82 4.77
N PHE A 45 1.74 -17.81 4.52
CA PHE A 45 0.82 -16.85 5.09
C PHE A 45 0.13 -17.44 6.31
N SER A 46 -0.11 -16.61 7.32
CA SER A 46 -0.83 -17.03 8.54
C SER A 46 -2.28 -17.38 8.23
N LYS A 47 -2.84 -16.77 7.20
CA LYS A 47 -4.21 -17.00 6.74
C LYS A 47 -4.32 -16.66 5.26
N VAL A 48 -5.11 -17.46 4.53
CA VAL A 48 -5.54 -17.16 3.16
C VAL A 48 -7.04 -16.96 3.17
N ILE A 49 -7.52 -15.90 2.56
CA ILE A 49 -8.94 -15.59 2.41
C ILE A 49 -9.25 -15.47 0.93
N PHE A 50 -10.16 -16.30 0.48
CA PHE A 50 -10.58 -16.30 -0.92
C PHE A 50 -11.73 -15.33 -1.15
N TYR A 51 -11.66 -14.58 -2.24
CA TYR A 51 -12.74 -13.75 -2.73
C TYR A 51 -13.35 -14.31 -4.02
N ASP A 52 -14.57 -13.93 -4.27
CA ASP A 52 -15.30 -14.23 -5.50
C ASP A 52 -14.85 -13.26 -6.61
N ASP A 53 -14.36 -13.81 -7.71
CA ASP A 53 -13.77 -13.01 -8.80
C ASP A 53 -14.81 -12.26 -9.64
N ASP A 54 -16.05 -12.69 -9.61
CA ASP A 54 -17.16 -12.02 -10.28
C ASP A 54 -17.60 -10.71 -9.60
N LYS A 55 -17.14 -10.48 -8.36
CA LYS A 55 -17.45 -9.27 -7.60
C LYS A 55 -16.61 -8.08 -8.03
N SER A 56 -17.12 -6.89 -7.74
CA SER A 56 -16.37 -5.65 -7.91
C SER A 56 -15.16 -5.61 -6.93
N TYR A 57 -14.18 -4.78 -7.22
CA TYR A 57 -13.01 -4.60 -6.36
C TYR A 57 -13.39 -4.28 -4.90
N ALA A 58 -14.33 -3.35 -4.72
CA ALA A 58 -14.78 -2.97 -3.38
C ALA A 58 -15.48 -4.14 -2.66
N GLU A 59 -16.34 -4.89 -3.34
CA GLU A 59 -17.04 -6.05 -2.77
C GLU A 59 -16.07 -7.17 -2.39
N LYS A 60 -15.01 -7.42 -3.19
CA LYS A 60 -13.94 -8.37 -2.86
C LYS A 60 -13.27 -7.99 -1.54
N LEU A 61 -12.91 -6.72 -1.38
CA LEU A 61 -12.29 -6.23 -0.14
C LEU A 61 -13.26 -6.31 1.05
N ILE A 62 -14.52 -5.93 0.89
CA ILE A 62 -15.53 -6.05 1.95
C ILE A 62 -15.66 -7.51 2.38
N GLN A 63 -15.79 -8.44 1.43
CA GLN A 63 -15.91 -9.86 1.72
C GLN A 63 -14.74 -10.38 2.57
N CYS A 64 -13.52 -10.00 2.24
CA CYS A 64 -12.33 -10.47 2.92
C CYS A 64 -12.09 -9.77 4.26
N ILE A 65 -12.15 -8.44 4.27
CA ILE A 65 -11.77 -7.61 5.43
C ILE A 65 -12.80 -7.72 6.56
N SER A 66 -14.08 -7.97 6.25
CA SER A 66 -15.10 -8.22 7.26
C SER A 66 -14.77 -9.41 8.16
N ASN A 67 -14.02 -10.40 7.65
CA ASN A 67 -13.61 -11.60 8.36
C ASN A 67 -12.26 -11.45 9.12
N ILE A 68 -11.76 -10.24 9.29
CA ILE A 68 -10.56 -9.93 10.06
C ILE A 68 -10.98 -9.28 11.37
N ASP A 69 -10.46 -9.81 12.48
CA ASP A 69 -10.89 -9.34 13.82
C ASP A 69 -10.26 -7.98 14.20
N ASP A 70 -9.07 -7.65 13.67
CA ASP A 70 -8.36 -6.41 14.01
C ASP A 70 -9.08 -5.18 13.45
N GLU A 71 -9.19 -4.12 14.26
CA GLU A 71 -9.71 -2.82 13.83
C GLU A 71 -8.72 -2.06 12.92
N TYR A 72 -7.41 -2.32 13.05
CA TYR A 72 -6.38 -1.73 12.20
C TYR A 72 -5.55 -2.82 11.52
N PHE A 73 -5.20 -2.58 10.25
CA PHE A 73 -4.39 -3.47 9.45
C PHE A 73 -3.52 -2.67 8.45
N ILE A 74 -2.48 -3.31 7.94
CA ILE A 74 -1.70 -2.79 6.82
C ILE A 74 -2.22 -3.47 5.55
N LEU A 75 -2.61 -2.68 4.55
CA LEU A 75 -3.04 -3.17 3.24
C LEU A 75 -2.01 -2.81 2.19
N VAL A 76 -1.60 -3.80 1.42
CA VAL A 76 -0.74 -3.63 0.24
C VAL A 76 -1.31 -4.40 -0.93
N HIS A 77 -1.03 -3.94 -2.14
CA HIS A 77 -1.29 -4.69 -3.36
C HIS A 77 -0.05 -5.52 -3.74
N ASP A 78 -0.27 -6.55 -4.54
CA ASP A 78 0.77 -7.47 -5.01
C ASP A 78 1.97 -6.77 -5.67
N MET A 79 1.73 -5.67 -6.37
CA MET A 79 2.78 -4.91 -7.03
C MET A 79 3.77 -4.22 -6.07
N ASP A 80 3.43 -4.07 -4.80
CA ASP A 80 4.22 -3.36 -3.77
C ASP A 80 4.87 -4.35 -2.80
N ILE A 81 6.09 -4.77 -3.08
CA ILE A 81 6.81 -5.79 -2.30
C ILE A 81 7.62 -5.13 -1.19
N LEU A 82 7.32 -5.48 0.06
CA LEU A 82 8.09 -5.04 1.21
C LEU A 82 9.48 -5.70 1.22
N ILE A 83 10.53 -4.88 1.13
CA ILE A 83 11.93 -5.35 1.10
C ILE A 83 12.66 -5.18 2.42
N ASP A 84 12.32 -4.12 3.16
CA ASP A 84 12.95 -3.83 4.46
C ASP A 84 11.96 -3.17 5.40
N LEU A 85 12.12 -3.41 6.71
CA LEU A 85 11.25 -2.94 7.76
C LEU A 85 12.06 -2.63 9.03
N ASP A 86 12.07 -1.37 9.45
CA ASP A 86 12.42 -1.03 10.82
C ASP A 86 11.21 -1.30 11.73
N LYS A 87 11.25 -2.44 12.40
CA LYS A 87 10.14 -2.91 13.22
C LYS A 87 9.83 -1.96 14.38
N ASN A 88 10.86 -1.44 15.05
CA ASN A 88 10.66 -0.57 16.21
C ASN A 88 9.97 0.74 15.78
N LYS A 89 10.45 1.34 14.69
CA LYS A 89 9.85 2.54 14.14
C LYS A 89 8.43 2.30 13.64
N MET A 90 8.19 1.15 13.01
CA MET A 90 6.85 0.78 12.55
C MET A 90 5.87 0.60 13.72
N ASP A 91 6.31 -0.01 14.82
CA ASP A 91 5.50 -0.18 16.03
C ASP A 91 5.17 1.20 16.67
N GLU A 92 6.11 2.15 16.70
CA GLU A 92 5.85 3.53 17.12
C GLU A 92 4.77 4.20 16.27
N ILE A 93 4.87 4.06 14.95
CA ILE A 93 3.91 4.64 14.00
C ILE A 93 2.52 4.00 14.15
N ILE A 94 2.46 2.69 14.30
CA ILE A 94 1.21 1.97 14.54
C ILE A 94 0.52 2.49 15.81
N ASN A 95 1.28 2.61 16.90
CA ASN A 95 0.77 3.12 18.18
C ASN A 95 0.27 4.56 18.05
N TYR A 96 0.99 5.39 17.30
CA TYR A 96 0.56 6.76 17.02
C TYR A 96 -0.76 6.78 16.23
N VAL A 97 -0.86 6.02 15.14
CA VAL A 97 -2.08 5.92 14.32
C VAL A 97 -3.29 5.52 15.15
N ILE A 98 -3.14 4.50 16.00
CA ILE A 98 -4.21 4.03 16.89
C ILE A 98 -4.58 5.10 17.92
N SER A 99 -3.58 5.71 18.59
CA SER A 99 -3.81 6.70 19.65
C SER A 99 -4.50 7.98 19.17
N LYS A 100 -4.28 8.35 17.91
CA LYS A 100 -4.87 9.55 17.28
C LYS A 100 -6.14 9.25 16.47
N ASP A 101 -6.59 8.01 16.49
CA ASP A 101 -7.73 7.54 15.70
C ASP A 101 -7.61 7.93 14.21
N ILE A 102 -6.43 7.71 13.64
CA ILE A 102 -6.19 7.97 12.22
C ILE A 102 -6.85 6.87 11.40
N HIS A 103 -7.71 7.24 10.47
CA HIS A 103 -8.48 6.28 9.68
C HIS A 103 -7.66 5.66 8.56
N ARG A 104 -6.70 6.42 8.02
CA ARG A 104 -5.74 5.90 7.05
C ARG A 104 -4.43 6.69 7.09
N LEU A 105 -3.30 5.98 7.11
CA LEU A 105 -1.97 6.53 6.93
C LEU A 105 -1.30 5.88 5.74
N TYR A 106 -1.00 6.65 4.70
CA TYR A 106 -0.21 6.21 3.56
C TYR A 106 1.26 6.04 3.95
N LEU A 107 1.86 4.89 3.59
CA LEU A 107 3.23 4.51 3.94
C LEU A 107 4.26 4.83 2.85
N HIS A 108 3.86 5.45 1.75
CA HIS A 108 4.77 5.97 0.75
C HIS A 108 5.02 7.46 0.96
N HIS A 109 6.16 7.95 0.43
CA HIS A 109 6.49 9.37 0.47
C HIS A 109 5.73 10.12 -0.62
N PHE A 110 4.85 11.02 -0.22
CA PHE A 110 3.89 11.66 -1.11
C PHE A 110 4.47 12.62 -2.16
N PRO A 111 5.47 13.48 -1.88
CA PRO A 111 5.96 14.42 -2.88
C PRO A 111 6.51 13.79 -4.16
N HIS A 112 6.64 12.47 -4.21
CA HIS A 112 7.05 11.77 -5.42
C HIS A 112 6.10 12.01 -6.61
N LEU A 113 4.81 12.15 -6.38
CA LEU A 113 3.84 12.46 -7.44
C LEU A 113 4.08 13.83 -8.09
N ILE A 114 4.79 14.74 -7.40
CA ILE A 114 5.11 16.08 -7.91
C ILE A 114 6.16 16.01 -9.03
N SER A 115 7.17 15.16 -8.89
CA SER A 115 8.34 15.16 -9.79
C SER A 115 8.06 14.55 -11.18
N SER A 116 7.09 13.64 -11.27
CA SER A 116 6.81 12.91 -12.51
C SER A 116 5.83 13.62 -13.47
N ARG A 117 5.07 14.61 -12.99
CA ARG A 117 3.99 15.24 -13.76
C ARG A 117 4.03 16.76 -13.83
N SER A 118 5.09 17.41 -13.37
CA SER A 118 5.22 18.89 -13.36
C SER A 118 4.05 19.66 -12.71
N GLU A 119 3.15 19.00 -12.02
CA GLU A 119 2.07 19.64 -11.29
C GLU A 119 2.55 20.03 -9.91
N ILE A 120 2.44 21.30 -9.60
CA ILE A 120 2.72 21.84 -8.27
C ILE A 120 1.62 21.36 -7.34
N ILE A 121 1.92 20.44 -6.45
CA ILE A 121 1.00 20.13 -5.36
C ILE A 121 0.88 21.37 -4.49
N ASP A 122 -0.32 21.88 -4.38
CA ASP A 122 -0.61 22.95 -3.45
C ASP A 122 -0.45 22.44 -2.02
N LEU A 123 0.69 22.81 -1.40
CA LEU A 123 0.98 22.43 -0.01
C LEU A 123 -0.09 22.95 0.97
N ASN A 124 -0.91 23.93 0.57
CA ASN A 124 -2.05 24.38 1.35
C ASN A 124 -3.16 23.31 1.47
N SER A 125 -3.12 22.28 0.61
CA SER A 125 -4.01 21.12 0.71
C SER A 125 -3.66 20.19 1.87
N PHE A 126 -2.55 20.43 2.57
CA PHE A 126 -2.04 19.57 3.63
C PHE A 126 -1.78 20.35 4.90
N GLU A 127 -2.20 19.79 6.02
CA GLU A 127 -1.91 20.31 7.34
C GLU A 127 -0.79 19.50 7.99
N LYS A 128 0.33 20.18 8.31
CA LYS A 128 1.43 19.54 9.01
C LYS A 128 1.03 19.19 10.44
N VAL A 129 1.21 17.94 10.83
CA VAL A 129 1.00 17.50 12.20
C VAL A 129 2.22 17.87 13.04
N THR A 130 2.05 18.82 13.96
CA THR A 130 3.15 19.37 14.76
C THR A 130 3.39 18.61 16.07
N ASP A 131 2.47 17.74 16.47
CA ASP A 131 2.52 16.98 17.71
C ASP A 131 3.13 15.58 17.57
N SER A 132 3.62 15.21 16.39
CA SER A 132 4.26 13.92 16.20
C SER A 132 5.65 13.91 16.84
N ASN A 133 5.85 13.04 17.83
CA ASN A 133 7.16 12.80 18.45
C ASN A 133 8.05 11.85 17.62
N ILE A 134 7.71 11.65 16.36
CA ILE A 134 8.43 10.75 15.47
C ILE A 134 9.54 11.54 14.78
N PRO A 135 10.84 11.36 15.12
CA PRO A 135 11.89 12.34 14.82
C PRO A 135 12.09 12.52 13.34
N ASP A 136 12.06 11.79 12.41
CA ASP A 136 12.47 12.04 11.02
C ASP A 136 11.33 12.01 10.00
N ASP A 137 10.12 11.70 10.44
CA ASP A 137 8.96 11.56 9.59
C ASP A 137 7.91 12.60 9.97
N ILE A 138 7.43 13.31 8.98
CA ILE A 138 6.45 14.35 9.14
C ILE A 138 5.13 13.81 8.63
N PHE A 139 4.11 13.82 9.49
CA PHE A 139 2.76 13.49 9.08
C PHE A 139 2.03 14.72 8.62
N TYR A 140 1.32 14.56 7.53
CA TYR A 140 0.43 15.57 6.99
C TYR A 140 -0.98 15.00 6.92
N ARG A 141 -1.93 15.76 7.45
CA ARG A 141 -3.34 15.50 7.23
C ARG A 141 -3.72 16.00 5.85
N ILE A 142 -4.50 15.22 5.13
CA ILE A 142 -5.01 15.60 3.81
C ILE A 142 -6.30 16.40 4.04
N ASN A 143 -6.30 17.67 3.64
CA ASN A 143 -7.46 18.57 3.86
C ASN A 143 -8.27 18.82 2.60
N THR A 144 -7.66 18.66 1.43
CA THR A 144 -8.32 18.91 0.15
C THR A 144 -7.98 17.81 -0.84
N PRO A 145 -8.94 17.24 -1.56
CA PRO A 145 -8.64 16.32 -2.63
C PRO A 145 -7.97 17.08 -3.77
N ASN A 146 -6.79 16.67 -4.15
CA ASN A 146 -6.17 17.12 -5.40
C ASN A 146 -6.62 16.20 -6.53
N ASP A 147 -6.46 16.62 -7.76
CA ASP A 147 -6.97 15.97 -8.97
C ASP A 147 -6.47 14.55 -9.19
N ILE A 148 -5.50 14.07 -8.41
CA ILE A 148 -4.86 12.77 -8.63
C ILE A 148 -4.71 12.03 -7.31
N SER A 149 -5.61 11.10 -7.04
CA SER A 149 -5.51 10.07 -5.97
C SER A 149 -5.21 10.56 -4.54
N SER A 150 -5.20 11.86 -4.28
CA SER A 150 -4.79 12.42 -3.00
C SER A 150 -5.77 12.14 -1.87
N GLY A 151 -7.03 11.88 -2.17
CA GLY A 151 -8.02 11.52 -1.16
C GLY A 151 -8.16 10.02 -0.96
N TYR A 152 -8.05 9.23 -2.03
CA TYR A 152 -8.11 7.78 -1.99
C TYR A 152 -7.20 7.16 -3.05
N GLY A 153 -6.23 6.38 -2.61
CA GLY A 153 -5.34 5.59 -3.47
C GLY A 153 -5.18 4.17 -2.93
N VAL A 154 -4.77 3.23 -3.77
CA VAL A 154 -4.56 1.82 -3.37
C VAL A 154 -3.16 1.52 -2.84
N ASN A 155 -2.38 2.55 -2.58
CA ASN A 155 -1.01 2.47 -2.10
C ASN A 155 -0.91 1.84 -0.70
N PRO A 156 0.26 1.25 -0.35
CA PRO A 156 0.50 0.70 0.98
C PRO A 156 0.09 1.65 2.10
N SER A 157 -0.75 1.18 3.00
CA SER A 157 -1.35 2.03 4.04
C SER A 157 -1.66 1.26 5.31
N ILE A 158 -1.57 1.93 6.46
CA ILE A 158 -2.27 1.50 7.67
C ILE A 158 -3.71 1.98 7.54
N CYS A 159 -4.67 1.09 7.73
CA CYS A 159 -6.09 1.34 7.53
C CYS A 159 -6.89 0.99 8.78
N LYS A 160 -7.87 1.83 9.13
CA LYS A 160 -8.91 1.51 10.11
C LYS A 160 -10.05 0.76 9.40
N LYS A 161 -10.37 -0.45 9.89
CA LYS A 161 -11.33 -1.36 9.26
C LYS A 161 -12.70 -0.73 9.04
N SER A 162 -13.27 -0.14 10.09
CA SER A 162 -14.60 0.47 10.03
C SER A 162 -14.70 1.55 8.94
N ALA A 163 -13.67 2.41 8.81
CA ALA A 163 -13.64 3.45 7.79
C ALA A 163 -13.53 2.86 6.37
N MET A 164 -12.67 1.84 6.18
CA MET A 164 -12.52 1.21 4.86
C MET A 164 -13.79 0.49 4.42
N LEU A 165 -14.44 -0.24 5.32
CA LEU A 165 -15.71 -0.94 5.02
C LEU A 165 -16.81 0.05 4.62
N ASP A 166 -16.91 1.20 5.28
CA ASP A 166 -17.88 2.24 4.90
C ASP A 166 -17.60 2.81 3.51
N ILE A 167 -16.34 3.18 3.23
CA ILE A 167 -15.93 3.71 1.94
C ILE A 167 -16.24 2.71 0.81
N TRP A 168 -15.84 1.46 0.97
CA TRP A 168 -16.07 0.43 -0.04
C TRP A 168 -17.55 0.09 -0.22
N SER A 169 -18.35 0.13 0.84
CA SER A 169 -19.79 -0.09 0.77
C SER A 169 -20.50 1.03 0.01
N LYS A 170 -20.00 2.26 0.14
CA LYS A 170 -20.58 3.42 -0.54
C LYS A 170 -20.18 3.50 -2.01
N PHE A 171 -18.99 3.01 -2.37
CA PHE A 171 -18.40 3.15 -3.69
C PHE A 171 -18.03 1.78 -4.27
N SER A 172 -19.03 1.03 -4.76
CA SER A 172 -18.84 -0.31 -5.34
C SER A 172 -18.35 -0.26 -6.79
N TYR A 173 -17.15 0.28 -7.00
CA TYR A 173 -16.52 0.32 -8.32
C TYR A 173 -15.93 -1.03 -8.72
N LYS A 174 -16.03 -1.36 -10.04
CA LYS A 174 -15.54 -2.64 -10.59
C LYS A 174 -14.03 -2.83 -10.42
N THR A 175 -13.26 -1.79 -10.61
CA THR A 175 -11.79 -1.86 -10.56
C THR A 175 -11.20 -0.89 -9.56
N TYR A 176 -9.98 -1.17 -9.09
CA TYR A 176 -9.26 -0.26 -8.20
C TYR A 176 -9.02 1.12 -8.83
N ARG A 177 -8.81 1.20 -10.16
CA ARG A 177 -8.63 2.49 -10.87
C ARG A 177 -9.86 3.37 -10.82
N ASN A 178 -11.05 2.78 -10.81
CA ASN A 178 -12.29 3.54 -10.76
C ASN A 178 -12.56 4.11 -9.37
N ILE A 179 -12.08 3.47 -8.29
CA ILE A 179 -12.23 3.98 -6.93
C ILE A 179 -11.24 5.10 -6.61
N GLU A 180 -10.12 5.19 -7.31
CA GLU A 180 -9.15 6.28 -7.22
C GLU A 180 -9.62 7.51 -8.00
N ASN A 181 -10.65 8.18 -7.51
CA ASN A 181 -11.23 9.35 -8.15
C ASN A 181 -11.57 10.46 -7.15
N ILE A 182 -11.89 11.64 -7.68
CA ILE A 182 -12.13 12.86 -6.88
C ILE A 182 -13.34 12.73 -5.96
N ASP A 183 -14.38 12.01 -6.35
CA ASP A 183 -15.61 11.90 -5.54
C ASP A 183 -15.35 11.05 -4.30
N VAL A 184 -14.65 9.92 -4.47
CA VAL A 184 -14.23 9.07 -3.36
C VAL A 184 -13.25 9.81 -2.46
N GLY A 185 -12.25 10.50 -3.05
CA GLY A 185 -11.29 11.30 -2.32
C GLY A 185 -11.96 12.39 -1.49
N THR A 186 -12.91 13.12 -2.08
CA THR A 186 -13.70 14.16 -1.40
C THR A 186 -14.47 13.57 -0.21
N TYR A 187 -15.16 12.46 -0.43
CA TYR A 187 -15.88 11.77 0.65
C TYR A 187 -14.94 11.35 1.79
N CYS A 188 -13.80 10.77 1.46
CA CYS A 188 -12.82 10.33 2.45
C CYS A 188 -12.34 11.50 3.33
N ILE A 189 -11.97 12.62 2.73
CA ILE A 189 -11.44 13.78 3.45
C ILE A 189 -12.51 14.46 4.31
N GLN A 190 -13.75 14.50 3.84
CA GLN A 190 -14.86 15.12 4.58
C GLN A 190 -15.30 14.29 5.80
N ASN A 191 -15.13 12.97 5.75
CA ASN A 191 -15.67 12.07 6.78
C ASN A 191 -14.60 11.39 7.65
N TYR A 192 -13.33 11.40 7.21
CA TYR A 192 -12.26 10.63 7.84
C TYR A 192 -10.96 11.41 7.97
N ASN A 193 -10.13 11.00 8.91
CA ASN A 193 -8.78 11.51 9.10
C ASN A 193 -7.81 10.69 8.25
N PHE A 194 -7.46 11.19 7.07
CA PHE A 194 -6.47 10.59 6.17
C PHE A 194 -5.16 11.35 6.27
N TYR A 195 -4.08 10.61 6.41
CA TYR A 195 -2.73 11.13 6.61
C TYR A 195 -1.75 10.49 5.64
N MET A 196 -0.64 11.16 5.45
CA MET A 196 0.51 10.64 4.69
C MET A 196 1.81 10.89 5.41
N CYS A 197 2.79 10.05 5.11
CA CYS A 197 4.15 10.21 5.59
C CYS A 197 4.96 11.11 4.64
N MET A 198 5.81 11.94 5.20
CA MET A 198 6.86 12.65 4.47
C MET A 198 8.19 12.46 5.20
N SER A 199 9.20 11.96 4.50
CA SER A 199 10.55 11.84 5.02
C SER A 199 11.42 12.99 4.56
N LYS A 200 12.36 13.41 5.39
CA LYS A 200 13.41 14.36 4.98
C LYS A 200 14.34 13.76 3.93
N ASN A 201 14.52 12.44 3.97
CA ASN A 201 15.41 11.68 3.08
C ASN A 201 14.65 10.48 2.48
N PRO A 202 13.71 10.72 1.55
CA PRO A 202 12.98 9.64 0.91
C PRO A 202 13.89 8.83 -0.01
N ILE A 203 13.60 7.54 -0.14
CA ILE A 203 14.30 6.65 -1.06
C ILE A 203 13.45 6.52 -2.32
N ASN A 204 13.99 6.92 -3.46
CA ASN A 204 13.32 6.74 -4.74
C ASN A 204 13.44 5.27 -5.19
N VAL A 205 12.29 4.61 -5.36
CA VAL A 205 12.19 3.21 -5.80
C VAL A 205 11.59 3.08 -7.20
N GLY A 206 11.66 4.15 -7.96
CA GLY A 206 11.20 4.21 -9.35
C GLY A 206 9.81 4.82 -9.48
N HIS A 207 8.74 4.09 -9.22
CA HIS A 207 7.38 4.61 -9.31
C HIS A 207 6.99 5.43 -8.08
N TYR A 208 7.56 5.11 -6.92
CA TYR A 208 7.36 5.81 -5.65
C TYR A 208 8.68 6.22 -5.01
N SER A 209 8.59 7.18 -4.09
CA SER A 209 9.56 7.32 -3.02
C SER A 209 8.98 6.72 -1.74
N VAL A 210 9.83 6.12 -0.93
CA VAL A 210 9.43 5.39 0.26
C VAL A 210 10.15 5.88 1.51
N MET A 211 9.61 5.51 2.66
CA MET A 211 10.15 5.83 3.97
C MET A 211 11.31 4.89 4.31
N ASN A 212 12.24 5.35 5.14
CA ASN A 212 13.36 4.50 5.59
C ASN A 212 12.92 3.33 6.47
N PHE A 213 11.82 3.48 7.21
CA PHE A 213 11.33 2.46 8.13
C PHE A 213 10.40 1.43 7.46
N PHE A 214 9.84 1.74 6.28
CA PHE A 214 8.96 0.85 5.52
C PHE A 214 9.34 0.93 4.05
N LYS A 215 10.35 0.15 3.67
CA LYS A 215 10.87 0.13 2.31
C LYS A 215 10.16 -0.92 1.48
N PHE A 216 9.46 -0.51 0.46
CA PHE A 216 8.88 -1.40 -0.53
C PHE A 216 9.31 -1.00 -1.94
N ILE A 217 9.22 -1.91 -2.87
CA ILE A 217 9.42 -1.64 -4.29
C ILE A 217 8.15 -1.91 -5.07
N HIS A 218 7.84 -1.04 -6.00
CA HIS A 218 6.77 -1.24 -6.96
C HIS A 218 7.33 -2.06 -8.12
N ILE A 219 7.03 -3.36 -8.17
CA ILE A 219 7.69 -4.28 -9.11
C ILE A 219 7.01 -4.34 -10.48
N THR A 220 5.73 -4.01 -10.56
CA THR A 220 4.99 -4.01 -11.84
C THR A 220 4.19 -2.73 -12.00
N HIS A 221 4.08 -2.26 -13.25
CA HIS A 221 3.19 -1.16 -13.60
C HIS A 221 2.47 -1.46 -14.91
N GLY A 222 1.14 -1.38 -14.90
CA GLY A 222 0.33 -1.71 -16.08
C GLY A 222 0.51 -3.16 -16.58
N GLY A 223 0.79 -4.09 -15.67
CA GLY A 223 1.01 -5.51 -15.98
C GLY A 223 2.40 -5.85 -16.50
N GLN A 224 3.32 -4.88 -16.59
CA GLN A 224 4.71 -5.09 -17.02
C GLN A 224 5.66 -4.94 -15.85
N LEU A 225 6.73 -5.75 -15.82
CA LEU A 225 7.78 -5.61 -14.83
C LEU A 225 8.49 -4.25 -14.95
N LEU A 226 8.77 -3.63 -13.82
CA LEU A 226 9.66 -2.48 -13.76
C LEU A 226 11.10 -2.99 -13.78
N THR A 227 11.83 -2.61 -14.83
CA THR A 227 13.25 -2.97 -14.96
C THR A 227 14.12 -2.15 -14.02
N ALA A 228 15.30 -2.68 -13.69
CA ALA A 228 16.28 -1.99 -12.85
C ALA A 228 16.81 -0.68 -13.46
N ASP A 229 16.61 -0.48 -14.75
CA ASP A 229 17.14 0.68 -15.47
C ASP A 229 16.19 1.88 -15.49
N LYS A 230 15.16 1.87 -14.68
CA LYS A 230 14.18 2.97 -14.62
C LYS A 230 14.86 4.25 -14.13
N GLU A 231 14.71 5.31 -14.91
CA GLU A 231 15.29 6.63 -14.65
C GLU A 231 14.87 7.16 -13.27
N GLY A 232 15.83 7.76 -12.55
CA GLY A 232 15.60 8.36 -11.25
C GLY A 232 15.51 7.38 -10.07
N MET A 233 15.62 6.08 -10.29
CA MET A 233 15.66 5.10 -9.21
C MET A 233 16.97 5.22 -8.41
N ASN A 234 16.85 5.13 -7.08
CA ASN A 234 18.01 5.06 -6.20
C ASN A 234 18.90 3.85 -6.54
N GLU A 235 20.21 4.05 -6.64
CA GLU A 235 21.15 3.02 -7.08
C GLU A 235 21.19 1.82 -6.13
N ASP A 236 21.16 2.05 -4.82
CA ASP A 236 21.14 0.96 -3.83
C ASP A 236 19.89 0.09 -3.99
N VAL A 237 18.72 0.70 -4.26
CA VAL A 237 17.48 -0.03 -4.54
C VAL A 237 17.62 -0.84 -5.83
N ARG A 238 18.15 -0.21 -6.88
CA ARG A 238 18.34 -0.88 -8.17
C ARG A 238 19.28 -2.07 -8.07
N GLU A 239 20.48 -1.88 -7.49
CA GLU A 239 21.51 -2.92 -7.44
C GLU A 239 21.20 -4.00 -6.39
N HIS A 240 20.75 -3.60 -5.20
CA HIS A 240 20.60 -4.52 -4.08
C HIS A 240 19.25 -5.24 -4.03
N TYR A 241 18.19 -4.64 -4.56
CA TYR A 241 16.86 -5.22 -4.44
C TYR A 241 16.28 -5.66 -5.77
N ILE A 242 16.14 -4.77 -6.75
CA ILE A 242 15.45 -5.11 -8.00
C ILE A 242 16.25 -6.15 -8.79
N LYS A 243 17.56 -5.97 -8.97
CA LYS A 243 18.39 -6.97 -9.65
C LYS A 243 18.38 -8.32 -8.93
N LYS A 244 18.47 -8.31 -7.58
CA LYS A 244 18.40 -9.57 -6.82
C LYS A 244 17.06 -10.27 -6.98
N ILE A 245 15.95 -9.51 -6.98
CA ILE A 245 14.62 -10.08 -7.17
C ILE A 245 14.50 -10.62 -8.59
N LEU A 246 14.85 -9.84 -9.61
CA LEU A 246 14.77 -10.27 -11.01
C LEU A 246 15.66 -11.47 -11.32
N ASN A 247 16.84 -11.57 -10.70
CA ASN A 247 17.74 -12.72 -10.88
C ASN A 247 17.34 -13.96 -10.08
N LYS A 248 16.60 -13.79 -8.98
CA LYS A 248 16.23 -14.89 -8.09
C LYS A 248 14.90 -15.55 -8.46
N TYR A 249 14.01 -14.81 -9.06
CA TYR A 249 12.66 -15.26 -9.37
C TYR A 249 12.39 -15.21 -10.87
N GLU A 250 11.70 -16.25 -11.36
CA GLU A 250 11.20 -16.27 -12.74
C GLU A 250 9.88 -15.51 -12.81
N PHE A 251 9.81 -14.59 -13.75
CA PHE A 251 8.60 -13.82 -14.04
C PHE A 251 8.06 -14.22 -15.41
N LYS A 252 6.74 -14.31 -15.51
CA LYS A 252 6.04 -14.72 -16.75
C LYS A 252 5.58 -13.54 -17.62
N ARG A 253 6.10 -12.34 -17.38
CA ARG A 253 5.63 -11.08 -18.02
C ARG A 253 6.77 -10.32 -18.67
#